data_39b0e56e787901718dfbe6d8d8f3e8ba
#
_entry.id   39b0e56e787901718dfbe6d8d8f3e8ba
#
_cell.length_a   1.000
_cell.length_b   1.000
_cell.length_c   1.000
_cell.angle_alpha   90.00
_cell.angle_beta   90.00
_cell.angle_gamma   90.00
#
_symmetry.space_group_name_H-M   'P 1'
#
loop_
_entity.id
_entity.type
_entity.pdbx_description
1 polymer ?
#
loop_
_entity_poly.entity_id
_entity_poly.type
_entity_poly.pdbx_seq_one_letter_code
_entity_poly.pdbx_strand_id
1 'polypeptide(L)'
;MLFRSLLGGKWNEQGRLYAIPTSDTTNSYAIGDCVMSASGSDANGIRNIQKWGGATTTSALPLGIIVGIRVADPGTSLVGNSLSLEKAYIAAGTRTSVRYVYVVDDPFVLFEAQFDSTGATQAQLSLNAAVTISAADQTSLSNSAPFSDMVLTAPAVTATLPIRMLGAVQKPDNQVTSAASPYVRVLCKWNYHEYGTIGSASGTVVNYLAV
;
A
#
# COMPACT_ATOMS: atom_id res chain seq x y z
N MET A 1 -4.71 -5.00 0.80
CA MET A 1 -3.97 -5.47 2.00
C MET A 1 -4.74 -5.14 3.28
N LEU A 2 -4.71 -6.00 4.29
CA LEU A 2 -5.41 -5.79 5.57
C LEU A 2 -4.40 -5.74 6.71
N PHE A 3 -4.58 -4.78 7.62
CA PHE A 3 -3.72 -4.66 8.80
C PHE A 3 -4.01 -5.73 9.83
N ARG A 4 -2.98 -6.14 10.57
CA ARG A 4 -3.10 -7.12 11.66
C ARG A 4 -2.59 -6.59 13.00
N SER A 5 -1.37 -6.07 13.03
CA SER A 5 -0.76 -5.57 14.27
C SER A 5 0.54 -4.83 14.00
N LEU A 6 1.09 -4.21 15.03
CA LEU A 6 2.48 -3.76 15.07
C LEU A 6 3.39 -4.93 15.44
N LEU A 7 4.62 -4.93 14.94
CA LEU A 7 5.66 -5.85 15.38
C LEU A 7 6.08 -5.45 16.80
N GLY A 8 5.47 -6.07 17.81
CA GLY A 8 5.71 -5.78 19.22
C GLY A 8 4.56 -5.11 19.96
N GLY A 9 3.39 -4.94 19.35
CA GLY A 9 2.22 -4.38 20.03
C GLY A 9 0.95 -4.38 19.20
N LYS A 10 -0.14 -3.96 19.80
CA LYS A 10 -1.40 -3.72 19.08
C LYS A 10 -1.29 -2.44 18.26
N TRP A 11 -1.66 -2.51 16.98
CA TRP A 11 -1.91 -1.33 16.19
C TRP A 11 -3.15 -0.59 16.74
N ASN A 12 -3.04 0.71 16.91
CA ASN A 12 -4.07 1.57 17.49
C ASN A 12 -5.04 2.17 16.47
N GLU A 13 -5.08 1.58 15.26
CA GLU A 13 -5.96 1.98 14.15
C GLU A 13 -5.73 3.43 13.64
N GLN A 14 -4.59 4.02 13.93
CA GLN A 14 -4.25 5.36 13.46
C GLN A 14 -3.60 5.32 12.08
N GLY A 15 -4.13 6.13 11.17
CA GLY A 15 -3.51 6.51 9.91
C GLY A 15 -3.20 8.00 9.91
N ARG A 16 -2.12 8.39 9.24
CA ARG A 16 -1.79 9.80 9.00
C ARG A 16 -2.51 10.31 7.76
N LEU A 17 -2.92 11.57 7.78
CA LEU A 17 -3.59 12.23 6.66
C LEU A 17 -2.56 12.63 5.59
N TYR A 18 -2.87 12.29 4.34
CA TYR A 18 -2.08 12.63 3.15
C TYR A 18 -2.97 13.18 2.04
N ALA A 19 -2.38 13.98 1.15
CA ALA A 19 -3.08 14.62 0.05
C ALA A 19 -2.78 13.94 -1.28
N ILE A 20 -3.81 13.78 -2.10
CA ILE A 20 -3.69 13.38 -3.50
C ILE A 20 -3.86 14.65 -4.34
N PRO A 21 -2.81 15.11 -5.05
CA PRO A 21 -2.86 16.37 -5.78
C PRO A 21 -3.82 16.29 -6.96
N THR A 22 -4.36 17.44 -7.36
CA THR A 22 -5.23 17.58 -8.56
C THR A 22 -4.52 17.24 -9.86
N SER A 23 -3.18 17.35 -9.88
CA SER A 23 -2.34 16.98 -11.02
C SER A 23 -2.28 15.48 -11.29
N ASP A 24 -2.56 14.65 -10.29
CA ASP A 24 -2.67 13.20 -10.50
C ASP A 24 -4.04 12.84 -11.07
N THR A 25 -4.11 12.77 -12.38
CA THR A 25 -5.35 12.45 -13.12
C THR A 25 -5.40 11.01 -13.62
N THR A 26 -4.31 10.27 -13.51
CA THR A 26 -4.16 8.94 -14.11
C THR A 26 -4.42 7.81 -13.12
N ASN A 27 -4.20 8.04 -11.83
CA ASN A 27 -4.34 7.01 -10.82
C ASN A 27 -5.70 7.04 -10.13
N SER A 28 -6.26 5.86 -9.95
CA SER A 28 -7.33 5.62 -8.98
C SER A 28 -6.73 5.18 -7.65
N TYR A 29 -7.44 5.40 -6.54
CA TYR A 29 -6.98 5.03 -5.19
C TYR A 29 -8.07 4.32 -4.44
N ALA A 30 -7.75 3.19 -3.84
CA ALA A 30 -8.65 2.40 -3.02
C ALA A 30 -8.05 2.10 -1.64
N ILE A 31 -8.90 1.71 -0.70
CA ILE A 31 -8.43 1.15 0.56
C ILE A 31 -7.66 -0.13 0.26
N GLY A 32 -6.45 -0.23 0.82
CA GLY A 32 -5.52 -1.33 0.57
C GLY A 32 -4.43 -1.01 -0.46
N ASP A 33 -4.50 0.12 -1.17
CA ASP A 33 -3.44 0.53 -2.09
C ASP A 33 -2.17 0.95 -1.35
N CYS A 34 -1.04 0.51 -1.89
CA CYS A 34 0.27 1.01 -1.50
C CYS A 34 0.52 2.37 -2.18
N VAL A 35 1.08 3.28 -1.41
CA VAL A 35 1.41 4.64 -1.87
C VAL A 35 2.86 4.98 -1.56
N MET A 36 3.38 5.96 -2.27
CA MET A 36 4.68 6.57 -2.06
C MET A 36 4.53 8.09 -1.94
N SER A 37 5.53 8.75 -1.39
CA SER A 37 5.54 10.21 -1.36
C SER A 37 5.62 10.80 -2.76
N ALA A 38 4.87 11.87 -2.97
CA ALA A 38 5.02 12.77 -4.10
C ALA A 38 5.65 14.09 -3.64
N SER A 39 6.16 14.86 -4.59
CA SER A 39 6.73 16.17 -4.25
C SER A 39 5.67 17.17 -3.77
N GLY A 40 6.06 17.99 -2.80
CA GLY A 40 5.24 19.09 -2.30
C GLY A 40 4.14 18.68 -1.32
N SER A 41 3.32 19.67 -1.02
CA SER A 41 2.16 19.57 -0.13
C SER A 41 0.97 20.33 -0.73
N ASP A 42 -0.20 20.14 -0.13
CA ASP A 42 -1.33 21.01 -0.40
C ASP A 42 -1.16 22.41 0.25
N ALA A 43 -2.16 23.25 0.10
CA ALA A 43 -2.17 24.60 0.69
C ALA A 43 -2.18 24.60 2.23
N ASN A 44 -2.51 23.48 2.88
CA ASN A 44 -2.54 23.32 4.33
C ASN A 44 -1.25 22.65 4.88
N GLY A 45 -0.26 22.40 4.01
CA GLY A 45 0.98 21.73 4.40
C GLY A 45 0.84 20.20 4.53
N ILE A 46 -0.26 19.61 4.07
CA ILE A 46 -0.45 18.16 4.07
C ILE A 46 0.33 17.59 2.89
N ARG A 47 1.25 16.67 3.18
CA ARG A 47 2.17 16.07 2.22
C ARG A 47 1.42 15.33 1.10
N ASN A 48 1.89 15.51 -0.12
CA ASN A 48 1.36 14.81 -1.29
C ASN A 48 1.85 13.38 -1.37
N ILE A 49 0.97 12.52 -1.87
CA ILE A 49 1.28 11.13 -2.21
C ILE A 49 0.88 10.82 -3.64
N GLN A 50 1.44 9.74 -4.14
CA GLN A 50 1.04 9.11 -5.40
C GLN A 50 0.97 7.60 -5.24
N LYS A 51 0.28 6.94 -6.16
CA LYS A 51 0.19 5.48 -6.16
C LYS A 51 1.58 4.89 -6.36
N TRP A 52 1.95 3.91 -5.53
CA TRP A 52 3.24 3.25 -5.69
C TRP A 52 3.14 2.17 -6.78
N GLY A 53 4.03 2.26 -7.78
CA GLY A 53 4.02 1.37 -8.95
C GLY A 53 4.69 0.00 -8.76
N GLY A 54 4.99 -0.39 -7.51
CA GLY A 54 5.67 -1.67 -7.24
C GLY A 54 7.16 -1.68 -7.58
N ALA A 55 7.74 -0.54 -7.98
CA ALA A 55 9.15 -0.45 -8.35
C ALA A 55 10.07 -0.76 -7.17
N THR A 56 11.09 -1.58 -7.44
CA THR A 56 12.10 -2.01 -6.45
C THR A 56 13.31 -1.07 -6.38
N THR A 57 13.19 0.13 -6.94
CA THR A 57 14.31 1.08 -6.99
C THR A 57 14.39 1.90 -5.71
N THR A 58 15.60 2.25 -5.29
CA THR A 58 15.86 3.08 -4.11
C THR A 58 15.24 4.48 -4.18
N SER A 59 14.81 4.92 -5.35
CA SER A 59 14.16 6.22 -5.57
C SER A 59 12.63 6.20 -5.45
N ALA A 60 12.01 5.03 -5.30
CA ALA A 60 10.57 4.85 -5.28
C ALA A 60 10.15 3.93 -4.12
N LEU A 61 10.42 4.38 -2.89
CA LEU A 61 10.11 3.60 -1.69
C LEU A 61 8.63 3.69 -1.34
N PRO A 62 8.01 2.59 -0.88
CA PRO A 62 6.67 2.64 -0.34
C PRO A 62 6.64 3.47 0.94
N LEU A 63 5.65 4.35 1.05
CA LEU A 63 5.35 5.12 2.24
C LEU A 63 4.39 4.39 3.18
N GLY A 64 3.45 3.63 2.62
CA GLY A 64 2.46 2.94 3.43
C GLY A 64 1.26 2.45 2.63
N ILE A 65 0.19 2.15 3.34
CA ILE A 65 -1.04 1.57 2.78
C ILE A 65 -2.23 2.44 3.17
N ILE A 66 -3.11 2.71 2.20
CA ILE A 66 -4.35 3.46 2.43
C ILE A 66 -5.30 2.60 3.27
N VAL A 67 -5.78 3.16 4.38
CA VAL A 67 -6.74 2.53 5.29
C VAL A 67 -8.08 3.24 5.34
N GLY A 68 -8.14 4.45 4.81
CA GLY A 68 -9.38 5.21 4.76
C GLY A 68 -9.32 6.34 3.76
N ILE A 69 -10.49 6.70 3.25
CA ILE A 69 -10.66 7.83 2.34
C ILE A 69 -11.47 8.89 3.06
N ARG A 70 -10.96 10.12 3.07
CA ARG A 70 -11.67 11.22 3.68
C ARG A 70 -12.83 11.68 2.81
N VAL A 71 -14.00 11.85 3.43
CA VAL A 71 -15.24 12.23 2.74
C VAL A 71 -15.25 13.71 2.37
N ALA A 72 -14.69 14.57 3.21
CA ALA A 72 -14.63 16.01 3.02
C ALA A 72 -13.19 16.53 3.02
N ASP A 73 -12.91 17.54 2.20
CA ASP A 73 -11.60 18.17 2.13
C ASP A 73 -11.40 19.14 3.33
N PRO A 74 -10.18 19.22 3.93
CA PRO A 74 -9.91 20.24 4.95
C PRO A 74 -10.13 21.64 4.39
N GLY A 75 -10.79 22.48 5.17
CA GLY A 75 -11.00 23.89 4.80
C GLY A 75 -12.09 24.16 3.77
N THR A 76 -12.74 23.14 3.20
CA THR A 76 -13.89 23.30 2.31
C THR A 76 -15.21 23.19 3.08
N SER A 77 -16.20 23.98 2.63
CA SER A 77 -17.56 23.84 3.13
C SER A 77 -18.07 22.42 2.87
N LEU A 78 -18.81 21.86 3.84
CA LEU A 78 -19.52 20.59 3.68
C LEU A 78 -20.59 20.66 2.57
N VAL A 79 -20.98 21.87 2.17
CA VAL A 79 -21.91 22.10 1.07
C VAL A 79 -21.19 21.87 -0.27
N GLY A 80 -21.54 20.82 -0.95
CA GLY A 80 -20.95 20.42 -2.24
C GLY A 80 -19.95 19.26 -2.16
N ASN A 81 -19.53 18.84 -0.97
CA ASN A 81 -18.77 17.61 -0.82
C ASN A 81 -19.71 16.40 -0.73
N SER A 82 -19.32 15.30 -1.36
CA SER A 82 -20.06 14.05 -1.22
C SER A 82 -19.93 13.55 0.20
N LEU A 83 -21.03 13.53 0.94
CA LEU A 83 -21.15 12.94 2.26
C LEU A 83 -21.31 11.41 2.23
N SER A 84 -21.10 10.77 1.08
CA SER A 84 -21.17 9.33 0.96
C SER A 84 -20.10 8.67 1.80
N LEU A 85 -20.49 8.05 2.89
CA LEU A 85 -19.62 7.23 3.74
C LEU A 85 -19.25 5.89 3.09
N GLU A 86 -19.86 5.58 1.96
CA GLU A 86 -19.63 4.34 1.21
C GLU A 86 -18.49 4.45 0.20
N LYS A 87 -17.86 5.61 0.06
CA LYS A 87 -16.73 5.76 -0.87
C LYS A 87 -15.50 5.03 -0.36
N ALA A 88 -15.29 3.85 -0.90
CA ALA A 88 -14.10 3.04 -0.67
C ALA A 88 -12.95 3.34 -1.66
N TYR A 89 -13.17 4.21 -2.65
CA TYR A 89 -12.18 4.53 -3.69
C TYR A 89 -12.30 5.97 -4.20
N ILE A 90 -11.22 6.45 -4.82
CA ILE A 90 -11.14 7.70 -5.58
C ILE A 90 -10.86 7.31 -7.02
N ALA A 91 -11.77 7.62 -7.94
CA ALA A 91 -11.59 7.30 -9.36
C ALA A 91 -10.44 8.09 -10.00
N ALA A 92 -9.82 7.53 -11.03
CA ALA A 92 -8.97 8.26 -11.96
C ALA A 92 -9.78 9.32 -12.71
N GLY A 93 -9.11 10.35 -13.21
CA GLY A 93 -9.72 11.42 -13.97
C GLY A 93 -9.38 12.82 -13.44
N THR A 94 -9.85 13.84 -14.14
CA THR A 94 -9.62 15.23 -13.77
C THR A 94 -10.27 15.53 -12.41
N ARG A 95 -9.47 16.07 -11.49
CA ARG A 95 -9.92 16.46 -10.14
C ARG A 95 -9.90 17.99 -10.03
N THR A 96 -10.99 18.55 -9.56
CA THR A 96 -11.13 19.99 -9.32
C THR A 96 -10.64 20.40 -7.93
N SER A 97 -10.51 19.45 -7.02
CA SER A 97 -10.03 19.66 -5.66
C SER A 97 -9.10 18.54 -5.22
N VAL A 98 -8.20 18.87 -4.31
CA VAL A 98 -7.33 17.90 -3.63
C VAL A 98 -8.20 16.87 -2.89
N ARG A 99 -7.79 15.61 -2.88
CA ARG A 99 -8.43 14.53 -2.12
C ARG A 99 -7.51 14.08 -1.01
N TYR A 100 -8.10 13.56 0.05
CA TYR A 100 -7.34 13.16 1.22
C TYR A 100 -7.62 11.71 1.58
N VAL A 101 -6.57 11.04 2.02
CA VAL A 101 -6.62 9.64 2.46
C VAL A 101 -5.86 9.47 3.77
N TYR A 102 -6.25 8.48 4.55
CA TYR A 102 -5.49 8.04 5.71
C TYR A 102 -4.58 6.89 5.31
N VAL A 103 -3.29 7.04 5.60
CA VAL A 103 -2.25 6.07 5.28
C VAL A 103 -1.62 5.60 6.58
N VAL A 104 -1.42 4.30 6.71
CA VAL A 104 -0.56 3.73 7.75
C VAL A 104 0.85 3.73 7.20
N ASP A 105 1.65 4.62 7.74
CA ASP A 105 3.03 4.92 7.33
C ASP A 105 4.09 4.45 8.34
N ASP A 106 3.71 3.53 9.22
CA ASP A 106 4.63 2.91 10.17
C ASP A 106 5.33 1.70 9.50
N PRO A 107 6.68 1.69 9.44
CA PRO A 107 7.46 0.60 8.84
C PRO A 107 7.34 -0.73 9.58
N PHE A 108 6.89 -0.72 10.83
CA PHE A 108 6.80 -1.92 11.68
C PHE A 108 5.42 -2.56 11.71
N VAL A 109 4.47 -2.06 10.93
CA VAL A 109 3.14 -2.64 10.84
C VAL A 109 3.19 -3.98 10.10
N LEU A 110 2.49 -4.97 10.67
CA LEU A 110 2.20 -6.24 10.02
C LEU A 110 0.88 -6.12 9.25
N PHE A 111 0.87 -6.63 8.05
CA PHE A 111 -0.33 -6.64 7.21
C PHE A 111 -0.53 -7.98 6.52
N GLU A 112 -1.75 -8.27 6.16
CA GLU A 112 -2.13 -9.42 5.36
C GLU A 112 -2.17 -9.01 3.89
N ALA A 113 -1.51 -9.78 3.03
CA ALA A 113 -1.53 -9.59 1.59
C ALA A 113 -1.82 -10.90 0.89
N GLN A 114 -2.40 -10.83 -0.29
CA GLN A 114 -2.74 -11.98 -1.12
C GLN A 114 -1.80 -12.06 -2.32
N PHE A 115 -1.43 -13.28 -2.69
CA PHE A 115 -0.74 -13.55 -3.95
C PHE A 115 -1.70 -13.48 -5.13
N ASP A 116 -1.14 -13.29 -6.31
CA ASP A 116 -1.82 -13.44 -7.59
C ASP A 116 -2.14 -14.93 -7.90
N SER A 117 -2.59 -15.20 -9.11
CA SER A 117 -2.89 -16.57 -9.58
C SER A 117 -1.68 -17.49 -9.66
N THR A 118 -0.44 -16.97 -9.66
CA THR A 118 0.77 -17.80 -9.65
C THR A 118 1.06 -18.34 -8.26
N GLY A 119 0.65 -17.62 -7.23
CA GLY A 119 0.73 -18.03 -5.83
C GLY A 119 2.14 -18.20 -5.28
N ALA A 120 2.23 -18.92 -4.18
CA ALA A 120 3.49 -19.29 -3.52
C ALA A 120 3.49 -20.72 -3.01
N THR A 121 4.66 -21.34 -2.91
CA THR A 121 4.88 -22.65 -2.31
C THR A 121 5.22 -22.52 -0.83
N GLN A 122 5.14 -23.62 -0.07
CA GLN A 122 5.58 -23.68 1.33
C GLN A 122 7.01 -23.16 1.52
N ALA A 123 7.92 -23.53 0.63
CA ALA A 123 9.34 -23.14 0.72
C ALA A 123 9.54 -21.61 0.49
N GLN A 124 8.59 -20.95 -0.14
CA GLN A 124 8.69 -19.54 -0.46
C GLN A 124 8.11 -18.59 0.60
N LEU A 125 7.35 -19.11 1.58
CA LEU A 125 6.64 -18.29 2.58
C LEU A 125 7.55 -17.49 3.52
N SER A 126 8.84 -17.77 3.56
CA SER A 126 9.82 -17.01 4.34
C SER A 126 10.69 -16.09 3.49
N LEU A 127 10.39 -15.96 2.21
CA LEU A 127 11.15 -15.14 1.28
C LEU A 127 10.59 -13.71 1.19
N ASN A 128 11.19 -12.92 0.31
CA ASN A 128 10.67 -11.61 -0.05
C ASN A 128 9.73 -11.73 -1.27
N ALA A 129 8.86 -10.74 -1.46
CA ALA A 129 7.93 -10.70 -2.58
C ALA A 129 7.86 -9.30 -3.19
N ALA A 130 7.58 -9.25 -4.50
CA ALA A 130 7.20 -8.02 -5.17
C ALA A 130 5.72 -7.72 -4.94
N VAL A 131 5.34 -6.46 -5.08
CA VAL A 131 3.94 -6.04 -5.20
C VAL A 131 3.71 -5.69 -6.65
N THR A 132 2.62 -6.17 -7.20
CA THR A 132 2.20 -5.79 -8.55
C THR A 132 0.82 -5.14 -8.49
N ILE A 133 0.59 -4.24 -9.44
CA ILE A 133 -0.70 -3.60 -9.66
C ILE A 133 -1.24 -4.21 -10.95
N SER A 134 -2.45 -4.75 -10.92
CA SER A 134 -3.10 -5.15 -12.15
C SER A 134 -3.29 -3.94 -13.05
N ALA A 135 -2.91 -4.04 -14.32
CA ALA A 135 -3.06 -2.94 -15.28
C ALA A 135 -4.53 -2.53 -15.48
N ALA A 136 -5.46 -3.45 -15.21
CA ALA A 136 -6.90 -3.18 -15.26
C ALA A 136 -7.37 -2.24 -14.13
N ASP A 137 -6.65 -2.17 -13.01
CA ASP A 137 -7.12 -1.51 -11.79
C ASP A 137 -6.80 -0.05 -11.68
N GLN A 138 -5.82 0.43 -12.43
CA GLN A 138 -5.49 1.85 -12.38
C GLN A 138 -6.61 2.74 -12.92
N THR A 139 -7.49 2.18 -13.75
CA THR A 139 -8.60 2.91 -14.39
C THR A 139 -9.98 2.34 -14.10
N SER A 140 -10.08 1.15 -13.50
CA SER A 140 -11.31 0.35 -13.46
C SER A 140 -12.01 0.30 -12.11
N LEU A 141 -11.54 1.05 -11.10
CA LEU A 141 -12.26 1.13 -9.83
C LEU A 141 -13.65 1.71 -10.07
N SER A 142 -14.65 0.95 -9.71
CA SER A 142 -16.07 1.28 -9.85
C SER A 142 -16.81 0.96 -8.57
N ASN A 143 -18.07 1.35 -8.49
CA ASN A 143 -18.92 0.98 -7.36
C ASN A 143 -19.10 -0.55 -7.23
N SER A 144 -18.83 -1.31 -8.29
CA SER A 144 -18.89 -2.77 -8.28
C SER A 144 -17.57 -3.43 -7.85
N ALA A 145 -16.43 -2.71 -7.94
CA ALA A 145 -15.10 -3.18 -7.55
C ALA A 145 -14.31 -2.04 -6.89
N PRO A 146 -14.66 -1.64 -5.66
CA PRO A 146 -14.08 -0.47 -5.01
C PRO A 146 -12.81 -0.78 -4.22
N PHE A 147 -12.23 -1.96 -4.36
CA PHE A 147 -11.11 -2.43 -3.55
C PHE A 147 -9.80 -2.41 -4.32
N SER A 148 -8.70 -2.37 -3.57
CA SER A 148 -7.36 -2.49 -4.14
C SER A 148 -7.13 -3.89 -4.71
N ASP A 149 -6.62 -3.95 -5.93
CA ASP A 149 -6.16 -5.19 -6.58
C ASP A 149 -4.64 -5.35 -6.50
N MET A 150 -3.97 -4.61 -5.64
CA MET A 150 -2.55 -4.83 -5.38
C MET A 150 -2.34 -6.20 -4.75
N VAL A 151 -1.54 -7.03 -5.43
CA VAL A 151 -1.24 -8.40 -5.05
C VAL A 151 0.25 -8.63 -4.94
N LEU A 152 0.63 -9.66 -4.20
CA LEU A 152 2.01 -10.13 -4.16
C LEU A 152 2.30 -11.01 -5.36
N THR A 153 3.54 -10.96 -5.84
CA THR A 153 4.03 -11.79 -6.94
C THR A 153 5.52 -12.10 -6.76
N ALA A 154 6.02 -13.04 -7.56
CA ALA A 154 7.44 -13.35 -7.70
C ALA A 154 8.21 -13.51 -6.36
N PRO A 155 7.82 -14.46 -5.49
CA PRO A 155 8.55 -14.71 -4.25
C PRO A 155 9.99 -15.14 -4.54
N ALA A 156 10.97 -14.46 -3.94
CA ALA A 156 12.39 -14.73 -4.15
C ALA A 156 13.26 -14.34 -2.94
N VAL A 157 14.47 -14.87 -2.90
CA VAL A 157 15.48 -14.51 -1.88
C VAL A 157 16.07 -13.11 -2.08
N THR A 158 15.69 -12.43 -3.15
CA THR A 158 16.22 -11.14 -3.56
C THR A 158 15.99 -10.06 -2.49
N ALA A 159 17.05 -9.49 -1.98
CA ALA A 159 17.01 -8.50 -0.91
C ALA A 159 16.31 -7.19 -1.30
N THR A 160 16.23 -6.87 -2.60
CA THR A 160 15.61 -5.64 -3.12
C THR A 160 14.10 -5.72 -3.27
N LEU A 161 13.46 -6.84 -2.95
CA LEU A 161 12.00 -6.94 -2.99
C LEU A 161 11.36 -6.24 -1.78
N PRO A 162 10.27 -5.51 -1.96
CA PRO A 162 9.76 -4.56 -0.97
C PRO A 162 9.07 -5.21 0.23
N ILE A 163 8.56 -6.41 0.07
CA ILE A 163 7.78 -7.10 1.10
C ILE A 163 8.57 -8.28 1.65
N ARG A 164 8.61 -8.42 2.96
CA ARG A 164 9.09 -9.61 3.66
C ARG A 164 7.92 -10.43 4.16
N MET A 165 7.81 -11.66 3.71
CA MET A 165 6.81 -12.60 4.19
C MET A 165 7.25 -13.25 5.52
N LEU A 166 6.28 -13.41 6.43
CA LEU A 166 6.48 -13.98 7.76
C LEU A 166 5.83 -15.37 7.90
N GLY A 167 4.91 -15.70 6.99
CA GLY A 167 4.22 -16.99 6.97
C GLY A 167 2.81 -16.87 6.39
N ALA A 168 2.16 -17.99 6.17
CA ALA A 168 0.77 -18.02 5.73
C ALA A 168 -0.18 -17.59 6.85
N VAL A 169 -1.26 -16.90 6.50
CA VAL A 169 -2.35 -16.61 7.42
C VAL A 169 -3.05 -17.91 7.77
N GLN A 170 -3.15 -18.23 9.06
CA GLN A 170 -3.73 -19.48 9.54
C GLN A 170 -5.26 -19.43 9.48
N LYS A 171 -5.80 -19.87 8.34
CA LYS A 171 -7.25 -20.02 8.09
C LYS A 171 -7.52 -21.32 7.34
N PRO A 172 -8.69 -21.97 7.56
CA PRO A 172 -9.03 -23.25 6.91
C PRO A 172 -9.02 -23.21 5.38
N ASP A 173 -9.31 -22.06 4.80
CA ASP A 173 -9.37 -21.80 3.35
C ASP A 173 -8.04 -21.33 2.74
N ASN A 174 -6.96 -21.29 3.53
CA ASN A 174 -5.66 -20.76 3.13
C ASN A 174 -4.55 -21.82 3.26
N GLN A 175 -4.76 -22.95 2.67
CA GLN A 175 -3.78 -24.05 2.69
C GLN A 175 -2.67 -23.78 1.68
N VAL A 176 -1.43 -24.05 2.10
CA VAL A 176 -0.24 -23.95 1.25
C VAL A 176 0.40 -25.31 1.13
N THR A 177 0.69 -25.70 -0.10
CA THR A 177 1.28 -27.00 -0.42
C THR A 177 2.71 -26.85 -0.94
N SER A 178 3.37 -27.97 -1.23
CA SER A 178 4.67 -27.98 -1.92
C SER A 178 4.58 -27.47 -3.37
N ALA A 179 3.40 -27.60 -4.01
CA ALA A 179 3.11 -26.94 -5.28
C ALA A 179 2.67 -25.49 -5.01
N ALA A 180 2.77 -24.63 -6.03
CA ALA A 180 2.32 -23.25 -5.92
C ALA A 180 0.80 -23.19 -5.62
N SER A 181 0.44 -22.48 -4.57
CA SER A 181 -0.94 -22.28 -4.16
C SER A 181 -1.39 -20.89 -4.59
N PRO A 182 -2.29 -20.78 -5.60
CA PRO A 182 -2.78 -19.49 -6.08
C PRO A 182 -3.57 -18.76 -4.98
N TYR A 183 -3.53 -17.44 -5.01
CA TYR A 183 -4.28 -16.55 -4.11
C TYR A 183 -4.03 -16.76 -2.61
N VAL A 184 -2.92 -17.41 -2.25
CA VAL A 184 -2.57 -17.61 -0.84
C VAL A 184 -2.39 -16.28 -0.12
N ARG A 185 -2.91 -16.19 1.08
CA ARG A 185 -2.79 -15.01 1.96
C ARG A 185 -1.65 -15.21 2.93
N VAL A 186 -0.80 -14.20 3.04
CA VAL A 186 0.39 -14.22 3.89
C VAL A 186 0.39 -13.03 4.84
N LEU A 187 0.96 -13.26 6.02
CA LEU A 187 1.32 -12.21 6.94
C LEU A 187 2.68 -11.67 6.51
N CYS A 188 2.79 -10.36 6.38
CA CYS A 188 3.99 -9.73 5.87
C CYS A 188 4.25 -8.37 6.52
N LYS A 189 5.46 -7.86 6.27
CA LYS A 189 5.90 -6.53 6.67
C LYS A 189 6.69 -5.87 5.55
N TRP A 190 6.93 -4.58 5.67
CA TRP A 190 7.85 -3.88 4.78
C TRP A 190 9.28 -4.40 4.94
N ASN A 191 9.92 -4.68 3.81
CA ASN A 191 11.37 -4.90 3.73
C ASN A 191 12.09 -3.57 3.42
N TYR A 192 11.43 -2.72 2.64
CA TYR A 192 11.82 -1.34 2.35
C TYR A 192 10.67 -0.41 2.68
N HIS A 193 10.98 0.74 3.24
CA HIS A 193 9.99 1.73 3.61
C HIS A 193 10.63 3.12 3.69
N GLU A 194 9.91 4.17 3.31
CA GLU A 194 10.44 5.55 3.30
C GLU A 194 10.97 5.99 4.68
N TYR A 195 10.28 5.61 5.76
CA TYR A 195 10.69 5.92 7.14
C TYR A 195 11.45 4.78 7.82
N GLY A 196 11.75 3.72 7.09
CA GLY A 196 12.49 2.57 7.60
C GLY A 196 13.98 2.63 7.30
N THR A 197 14.74 1.77 7.96
CA THR A 197 16.15 1.55 7.61
C THR A 197 16.20 0.67 6.37
N ILE A 198 16.81 1.15 5.31
CA ILE A 198 17.05 0.35 4.11
C ILE A 198 18.36 -0.40 4.29
N GLY A 199 18.27 -1.72 4.34
CA GLY A 199 19.43 -2.56 4.13
C GLY A 199 19.86 -2.47 2.66
N SER A 200 20.95 -1.79 2.34
CA SER A 200 21.53 -1.83 1.01
C SER A 200 22.11 -3.23 0.74
N ALA A 201 21.90 -3.74 -0.47
CA ALA A 201 22.56 -4.97 -0.94
C ALA A 201 24.09 -4.87 -0.94
N SER A 202 24.64 -3.66 -0.75
CA SER A 202 26.08 -3.34 -0.63
C SER A 202 26.55 -3.16 0.80
N GLY A 203 25.76 -3.53 1.82
CA GLY A 203 26.15 -3.38 3.22
C GLY A 203 26.16 -1.94 3.76
N THR A 204 25.81 -0.97 2.95
CA THR A 204 25.69 0.42 3.38
C THR A 204 24.27 0.66 3.88
N VAL A 205 24.13 0.96 5.16
CA VAL A 205 22.86 1.41 5.73
C VAL A 205 22.66 2.85 5.28
N VAL A 206 21.69 3.06 4.39
CA VAL A 206 21.30 4.41 3.97
C VAL A 206 20.14 4.86 4.86
N ASN A 207 20.44 5.71 5.83
CA ASN A 207 19.41 6.40 6.61
C ASN A 207 18.89 7.57 5.78
N TYR A 208 17.68 7.44 5.22
CA TYR A 208 17.00 8.55 4.57
C TYR A 208 16.27 9.43 5.62
N LEU A 209 17.01 9.92 6.59
CA LEU A 209 16.64 11.09 7.37
C LEU A 209 17.43 12.29 6.86
N ALA A 210 17.40 12.52 5.55
CA ALA A 210 17.83 13.79 5.01
C ALA A 210 16.59 14.68 4.92
N VAL A 211 16.51 15.62 5.85
CA VAL A 211 15.62 16.77 5.82
C VAL A 211 16.04 17.70 4.68
#